data_1429251425a6d85060ce3eabddc19e1a
#
_entry.id   1429251425a6d85060ce3eabddc19e1a
#
_cell.length_a   1.000
_cell.length_b   1.000
_cell.length_c   1.000
_cell.angle_alpha   90.00
_cell.angle_beta   90.00
_cell.angle_gamma   90.00
#
_symmetry.space_group_name_H-M   'P 1'
#
loop_
_entity.id
_entity.type
_entity.pdbx_description
1 polymer ?
#
loop_
_entity_poly.entity_id
_entity_poly.type
_entity_poly.pdbx_seq_one_letter_code
_entity_poly.pdbx_strand_id
1 'polypeptide(L)'
;MQRLRRLRARTVLFVLIGLTALLLCASVASALVVGGTQAPGPVTTAPPIIPTVAPPATTLTGGSSPVPLAPTPIFAGSPYPMSSAGWVFPLYPLSHVSPRSWWSLDGGVDIGGTANQCGPHLVELAVTAGTIVREGLEGFGRWAPVLRVESGPYEHRFIYYGHAGPDLVPVGTKVSAGQPIADVGCGQVGISSAPHLEIGIDPAGVTNPLFMPSLGETSHEVMADLIVSQRAAITAVKARRAAAKKIVAHGISQHRA
;
A
#
# COMPACT_ATOMS: atom_id res chain seq x y z
N MET A 1 8.52 -23.18 50.38
CA MET A 1 7.46 -24.12 49.88
C MET A 1 6.18 -23.44 49.41
N GLN A 2 5.86 -22.20 49.78
CA GLN A 2 4.61 -21.53 49.34
C GLN A 2 4.62 -20.99 47.88
N ARG A 3 5.77 -20.72 47.29
CA ARG A 3 5.86 -20.21 45.89
C ARG A 3 5.56 -21.29 44.84
N LEU A 4 5.89 -22.56 45.08
CA LEU A 4 5.61 -23.65 44.15
C LEU A 4 4.11 -24.04 44.07
N ARG A 5 3.35 -23.80 45.14
CA ARG A 5 1.88 -24.10 45.12
C ARG A 5 1.09 -23.10 44.30
N ARG A 6 1.55 -21.84 44.17
CA ARG A 6 0.83 -20.82 43.37
C ARG A 6 1.04 -20.98 41.85
N LEU A 7 2.16 -21.58 41.40
CA LEU A 7 2.34 -21.87 39.98
C LEU A 7 1.46 -23.02 39.49
N ARG A 8 1.26 -24.07 40.30
CA ARG A 8 0.43 -25.21 39.92
C ARG A 8 -1.04 -24.86 39.80
N ALA A 9 -1.56 -23.94 40.62
CA ALA A 9 -2.95 -23.52 40.57
C ALA A 9 -3.27 -22.68 39.32
N ARG A 10 -2.32 -21.89 38.79
CA ARG A 10 -2.52 -21.09 37.57
C ARG A 10 -2.50 -21.96 36.31
N THR A 11 -1.67 -22.99 36.23
CA THR A 11 -1.57 -23.87 35.07
C THR A 11 -2.83 -24.74 34.92
N VAL A 12 -3.43 -25.20 36.04
CA VAL A 12 -4.67 -26.00 36.00
C VAL A 12 -5.86 -25.15 35.57
N LEU A 13 -5.92 -23.88 35.96
CA LEU A 13 -7.01 -22.99 35.56
C LEU A 13 -7.02 -22.67 34.07
N PHE A 14 -5.85 -22.51 33.43
CA PHE A 14 -5.78 -22.30 31.97
C PHE A 14 -6.13 -23.53 31.14
N VAL A 15 -5.85 -24.74 31.61
CA VAL A 15 -6.23 -25.98 30.93
C VAL A 15 -7.73 -26.21 31.01
N LEU A 16 -8.39 -25.87 32.11
CA LEU A 16 -9.84 -26.01 32.28
C LEU A 16 -10.64 -24.99 31.42
N ILE A 17 -10.15 -23.78 31.22
CA ILE A 17 -10.79 -22.79 30.39
C ILE A 17 -10.64 -23.11 28.89
N GLY A 18 -9.53 -23.74 28.49
CA GLY A 18 -9.31 -24.18 27.11
C GLY A 18 -10.21 -25.37 26.70
N LEU A 19 -10.58 -26.26 27.61
CA LEU A 19 -11.41 -27.41 27.31
C LEU A 19 -12.91 -27.10 27.19
N THR A 20 -13.39 -26.06 27.86
CA THR A 20 -14.80 -25.61 27.74
C THR A 20 -15.09 -24.83 26.46
N ALA A 21 -14.10 -24.22 25.83
CA ALA A 21 -14.25 -23.51 24.55
C ALA A 21 -14.35 -24.48 23.35
N LEU A 22 -13.83 -25.71 23.46
CA LEU A 22 -13.86 -26.69 22.37
C LEU A 22 -15.18 -27.47 22.26
N LEU A 23 -16.05 -27.42 23.26
CA LEU A 23 -17.31 -28.17 23.30
C LEU A 23 -18.55 -27.39 22.82
N LEU A 24 -18.41 -26.12 22.49
CA LEU A 24 -19.51 -25.24 22.04
C LEU A 24 -19.60 -25.00 20.53
N CYS A 25 -18.68 -25.55 19.73
CA CYS A 25 -18.65 -25.36 18.26
C CYS A 25 -19.20 -26.49 17.41
N ALA A 26 -19.89 -27.49 18.00
CA ALA A 26 -20.39 -28.65 17.27
C ALA A 26 -21.92 -28.75 17.31
N SER A 27 -22.64 -27.72 16.88
CA SER A 27 -24.09 -27.85 16.61
C SER A 27 -24.56 -26.62 15.82
N VAL A 28 -24.39 -26.61 14.50
CA VAL A 28 -25.33 -26.06 13.52
C VAL A 28 -24.86 -26.46 12.12
N ALA A 29 -25.33 -27.57 11.61
CA ALA A 29 -25.32 -27.85 10.18
C ALA A 29 -26.40 -28.87 9.87
N SER A 30 -27.61 -28.44 9.58
CA SER A 30 -28.58 -29.16 8.77
C SER A 30 -29.68 -28.16 8.36
N ALA A 31 -29.52 -27.53 7.22
CA ALA A 31 -30.61 -26.89 6.52
C ALA A 31 -30.81 -27.62 5.19
N LEU A 32 -31.98 -28.25 5.05
CA LEU A 32 -32.47 -28.98 3.88
C LEU A 32 -32.44 -28.07 2.63
N VAL A 33 -31.81 -28.55 1.58
CA VAL A 33 -32.00 -28.05 0.21
C VAL A 33 -33.29 -28.68 -0.33
N VAL A 34 -34.37 -27.92 -0.38
CA VAL A 34 -35.57 -28.27 -1.16
C VAL A 34 -35.31 -27.79 -2.59
N GLY A 35 -35.13 -28.73 -3.51
CA GLY A 35 -35.03 -28.50 -4.93
C GLY A 35 -36.36 -27.98 -5.51
N GLY A 36 -36.37 -26.71 -5.89
CA GLY A 36 -37.42 -26.14 -6.72
C GLY A 36 -37.01 -26.20 -8.19
N THR A 37 -37.64 -27.07 -8.96
CA THR A 37 -37.57 -27.09 -10.43
C THR A 37 -38.30 -25.85 -10.96
N GLN A 38 -37.55 -24.86 -11.44
CA GLN A 38 -38.09 -23.70 -12.11
C GLN A 38 -38.31 -24.04 -13.58
N ALA A 39 -39.58 -23.95 -14.04
CA ALA A 39 -39.94 -24.10 -15.42
C ALA A 39 -39.27 -22.99 -16.30
N PRO A 40 -38.90 -23.30 -17.57
CA PRO A 40 -38.33 -22.30 -18.46
C PRO A 40 -39.34 -21.20 -18.77
N GLY A 41 -39.01 -19.98 -18.40
CA GLY A 41 -39.78 -18.78 -18.75
C GLY A 41 -39.74 -18.51 -20.26
N PRO A 42 -40.75 -17.76 -20.80
CA PRO A 42 -40.84 -17.46 -22.23
C PRO A 42 -39.65 -16.69 -22.73
N VAL A 43 -39.06 -17.13 -23.84
CA VAL A 43 -37.99 -16.48 -24.57
C VAL A 43 -38.54 -15.16 -25.13
N THR A 44 -38.17 -14.04 -24.51
CA THR A 44 -38.45 -12.72 -25.05
C THR A 44 -37.45 -12.42 -26.17
N THR A 45 -37.89 -12.44 -27.41
CA THR A 45 -37.07 -12.01 -28.54
C THR A 45 -36.79 -10.52 -28.40
N ALA A 46 -35.51 -10.16 -28.36
CA ALA A 46 -35.05 -8.80 -28.33
C ALA A 46 -35.50 -8.06 -29.62
N PRO A 47 -35.96 -6.81 -29.54
CA PRO A 47 -36.25 -6.01 -30.71
C PRO A 47 -35.01 -5.74 -31.55
N PRO A 48 -35.16 -5.56 -32.88
CA PRO A 48 -34.01 -5.35 -33.77
C PRO A 48 -33.27 -4.04 -33.38
N ILE A 49 -31.95 -4.14 -33.30
CA ILE A 49 -31.07 -3.00 -33.06
C ILE A 49 -31.09 -2.09 -34.31
N ILE A 50 -31.70 -0.94 -34.17
CA ILE A 50 -31.61 0.13 -35.19
C ILE A 50 -30.21 0.75 -35.03
N PRO A 51 -29.38 0.84 -36.08
CA PRO A 51 -28.10 1.49 -35.96
C PRO A 51 -28.30 2.98 -35.70
N THR A 52 -27.95 3.40 -34.46
CA THR A 52 -27.95 4.83 -34.12
C THR A 52 -26.73 5.46 -34.82
N VAL A 53 -27.01 6.33 -35.77
CA VAL A 53 -26.00 7.16 -36.43
C VAL A 53 -25.37 8.05 -35.35
N ALA A 54 -24.07 7.90 -35.14
CA ALA A 54 -23.29 8.72 -34.20
C ALA A 54 -23.38 10.21 -34.65
N PRO A 55 -23.65 11.15 -33.73
CA PRO A 55 -23.56 12.56 -34.05
C PRO A 55 -22.13 12.95 -34.44
N PRO A 56 -21.97 13.95 -35.34
CA PRO A 56 -20.63 14.38 -35.76
C PRO A 56 -19.81 14.85 -34.58
N ALA A 57 -18.54 14.38 -34.52
CA ALA A 57 -17.58 14.76 -33.49
C ALA A 57 -17.39 16.30 -33.52
N THR A 58 -17.90 16.98 -32.50
CA THR A 58 -17.60 18.39 -32.28
C THR A 58 -16.15 18.50 -31.83
N THR A 59 -15.28 18.98 -32.68
CA THR A 59 -13.89 19.29 -32.39
C THR A 59 -13.87 20.46 -31.41
N LEU A 60 -13.70 20.14 -30.10
CA LEU A 60 -13.40 21.15 -29.10
C LEU A 60 -11.92 21.53 -29.24
N THR A 61 -11.67 22.54 -30.08
CA THR A 61 -10.43 23.30 -30.10
C THR A 61 -10.43 24.27 -28.92
N GLY A 62 -10.06 23.72 -27.77
CA GLY A 62 -9.76 24.45 -26.54
C GLY A 62 -8.44 23.93 -26.00
N GLY A 63 -7.34 24.32 -26.62
CA GLY A 63 -5.99 23.98 -26.18
C GLY A 63 -5.66 24.71 -24.89
N SER A 64 -5.98 24.12 -23.75
CA SER A 64 -5.24 24.38 -22.53
C SER A 64 -3.94 23.56 -22.64
N SER A 65 -2.83 24.23 -22.90
CA SER A 65 -1.51 23.61 -22.79
C SER A 65 -1.44 22.94 -21.41
N PRO A 66 -1.04 21.66 -21.32
CA PRO A 66 -0.86 21.02 -20.02
C PRO A 66 0.18 21.84 -19.25
N VAL A 67 -0.20 22.30 -18.06
CA VAL A 67 0.76 22.91 -17.12
C VAL A 67 1.86 21.88 -16.92
N PRO A 68 3.14 22.22 -17.16
CA PRO A 68 4.23 21.27 -16.95
C PRO A 68 4.16 20.79 -15.49
N LEU A 69 3.96 19.49 -15.30
CA LEU A 69 4.10 18.87 -13.98
C LEU A 69 5.51 19.19 -13.47
N ALA A 70 5.59 19.64 -12.22
CA ALA A 70 6.89 19.85 -11.59
C ALA A 70 7.72 18.57 -11.74
N PRO A 71 9.00 18.66 -12.14
CA PRO A 71 9.80 17.46 -12.34
C PRO A 71 9.87 16.67 -11.03
N THR A 72 9.63 15.38 -11.12
CA THR A 72 9.77 14.45 -10.00
C THR A 72 11.17 14.58 -9.41
N PRO A 73 11.33 14.61 -8.09
CA PRO A 73 12.64 14.69 -7.47
C PRO A 73 13.53 13.53 -7.91
N ILE A 74 14.59 13.80 -8.64
CA ILE A 74 15.61 12.80 -8.97
C ILE A 74 16.51 12.65 -7.76
N PHE A 75 16.48 11.47 -7.12
CA PHE A 75 17.36 11.16 -6.00
C PHE A 75 18.64 10.50 -6.51
N ALA A 76 19.79 10.97 -6.07
CA ALA A 76 21.08 10.30 -6.27
C ALA A 76 21.24 9.02 -5.39
N GLY A 77 20.15 8.48 -4.86
CA GLY A 77 20.06 7.33 -3.99
C GLY A 77 18.80 7.38 -3.14
N SER A 78 18.58 6.38 -2.27
CA SER A 78 17.42 6.36 -1.39
C SER A 78 17.39 7.59 -0.46
N PRO A 79 16.26 8.31 -0.34
CA PRO A 79 16.15 9.44 0.60
C PRO A 79 16.11 8.98 2.05
N TYR A 80 15.84 7.70 2.31
CA TYR A 80 15.78 7.10 3.65
C TYR A 80 16.64 5.86 3.74
N PRO A 81 17.13 5.49 4.93
CA PRO A 81 17.88 4.25 5.10
C PRO A 81 16.95 3.03 5.04
N MET A 82 17.52 1.89 4.67
CA MET A 82 16.92 0.59 4.90
C MET A 82 16.73 0.38 6.40
N SER A 83 15.56 -0.06 6.82
CA SER A 83 15.25 -0.40 8.20
C SER A 83 15.68 -1.84 8.54
N SER A 84 15.63 -2.20 9.82
CA SER A 84 15.85 -3.58 10.26
C SER A 84 14.79 -4.58 9.78
N ALA A 85 13.64 -4.10 9.31
CA ALA A 85 12.62 -4.91 8.65
C ALA A 85 12.94 -5.21 7.17
N GLY A 86 14.04 -4.68 6.62
CA GLY A 86 14.39 -4.84 5.21
C GLY A 86 13.60 -3.92 4.27
N TRP A 87 12.89 -2.92 4.83
CA TRP A 87 12.09 -1.95 4.09
C TRP A 87 12.62 -0.53 4.23
N VAL A 88 12.61 0.22 3.14
CA VAL A 88 12.66 1.69 3.14
C VAL A 88 11.24 2.21 3.29
N PHE A 89 11.04 3.33 3.98
CA PHE A 89 9.70 3.92 4.11
C PHE A 89 9.18 4.39 2.74
N PRO A 90 7.94 4.02 2.35
CA PRO A 90 7.50 4.14 0.95
C PRO A 90 7.10 5.54 0.48
N LEU A 91 6.97 6.54 1.34
CA LEU A 91 6.47 7.86 0.94
C LEU A 91 7.48 8.99 1.18
N TYR A 92 7.63 9.87 0.18
CA TYR A 92 8.52 11.04 0.25
C TYR A 92 7.81 12.31 -0.28
N PRO A 93 8.01 13.47 0.37
CA PRO A 93 8.81 13.71 1.57
C PRO A 93 8.03 13.34 2.85
N LEU A 94 8.75 12.89 3.88
CA LEU A 94 8.16 12.50 5.17
C LEU A 94 7.32 13.59 5.83
N SER A 95 7.60 14.87 5.54
CA SER A 95 6.83 16.02 6.05
C SER A 95 5.42 16.11 5.49
N HIS A 96 5.13 15.43 4.39
CA HIS A 96 3.83 15.40 3.74
C HIS A 96 3.01 14.17 4.10
N VAL A 97 3.56 13.24 4.87
CA VAL A 97 2.88 12.01 5.29
C VAL A 97 2.00 12.27 6.50
N SER A 98 0.78 11.74 6.49
CA SER A 98 -0.15 11.84 7.60
C SER A 98 0.38 11.17 8.88
N PRO A 99 -0.05 11.62 10.06
CA PRO A 99 0.28 10.96 11.32
C PRO A 99 -0.14 9.49 11.31
N ARG A 100 0.69 8.61 11.88
CA ARG A 100 0.39 7.17 11.95
C ARG A 100 -0.96 6.83 12.59
N SER A 101 -1.48 7.66 13.47
CA SER A 101 -2.81 7.50 14.06
C SER A 101 -3.96 7.61 13.06
N TRP A 102 -3.67 8.03 11.82
CA TRP A 102 -4.63 8.15 10.72
C TRP A 102 -4.47 7.05 9.68
N TRP A 103 -3.50 6.16 9.86
CA TRP A 103 -3.33 5.01 8.97
C TRP A 103 -4.41 3.98 9.25
N SER A 104 -4.95 3.37 8.22
CA SER A 104 -5.98 2.33 8.30
C SER A 104 -5.46 0.99 7.79
N LEU A 105 -6.19 -0.04 8.15
CA LEU A 105 -5.93 -1.44 7.75
C LEU A 105 -7.17 -1.95 7.02
N ASP A 106 -6.96 -2.45 5.82
CA ASP A 106 -7.95 -3.25 5.09
C ASP A 106 -7.25 -4.36 4.30
N GLY A 107 -7.22 -4.37 2.96
CA GLY A 107 -6.42 -5.31 2.16
C GLY A 107 -4.93 -5.11 2.33
N GLY A 108 -4.53 -3.87 2.56
CA GLY A 108 -3.18 -3.43 2.85
C GLY A 108 -3.14 -2.45 4.03
N VAL A 109 -2.30 -1.45 3.90
CA VAL A 109 -2.18 -0.33 4.83
C VAL A 109 -2.34 0.98 4.07
N ASP A 110 -3.33 1.78 4.44
CA ASP A 110 -3.56 3.10 3.89
C ASP A 110 -2.72 4.16 4.58
N ILE A 111 -2.01 4.95 3.79
CA ILE A 111 -1.18 6.06 4.26
C ILE A 111 -1.51 7.31 3.45
N GLY A 112 -2.29 8.22 4.01
CA GLY A 112 -2.63 9.49 3.37
C GLY A 112 -1.52 10.53 3.46
N GLY A 113 -1.63 11.57 2.63
CA GLY A 113 -0.86 12.80 2.76
C GLY A 113 -1.50 13.80 3.72
N THR A 114 -0.68 14.61 4.42
CA THR A 114 -1.19 15.77 5.14
C THR A 114 -1.80 16.76 4.15
N ALA A 115 -2.98 17.33 4.47
CA ALA A 115 -3.69 18.24 3.58
C ALA A 115 -3.92 17.68 2.16
N ASN A 116 -4.17 16.37 2.05
CA ASN A 116 -4.38 15.66 0.79
C ASN A 116 -3.23 15.82 -0.24
N GLN A 117 -1.99 15.85 0.24
CA GLN A 117 -0.83 15.85 -0.64
C GLN A 117 -0.85 14.65 -1.57
N CYS A 118 -0.58 14.89 -2.87
CA CYS A 118 -0.61 13.91 -3.93
C CYS A 118 0.27 14.35 -5.10
N GLY A 119 0.37 13.56 -6.14
CA GLY A 119 1.22 13.83 -7.30
C GLY A 119 2.67 14.03 -6.88
N PRO A 120 3.42 14.92 -7.54
CA PRO A 120 4.84 15.18 -7.25
C PRO A 120 5.11 15.70 -5.83
N HIS A 121 4.05 16.04 -5.08
CA HIS A 121 4.18 16.46 -3.67
C HIS A 121 4.23 15.27 -2.69
N LEU A 122 3.84 14.06 -3.14
CA LEU A 122 3.90 12.83 -2.35
C LEU A 122 4.24 11.65 -3.26
N VAL A 123 5.52 11.30 -3.29
CA VAL A 123 6.09 10.30 -4.19
C VAL A 123 6.16 8.94 -3.51
N GLU A 124 5.82 7.89 -4.23
CA GLU A 124 5.93 6.51 -3.81
C GLU A 124 7.33 5.96 -4.12
N LEU A 125 7.93 5.32 -3.13
CA LEU A 125 9.26 4.73 -3.21
C LEU A 125 9.17 3.21 -3.13
N ALA A 126 9.99 2.50 -3.91
CA ALA A 126 10.16 1.07 -3.75
C ALA A 126 10.63 0.74 -2.32
N VAL A 127 9.86 -0.02 -1.56
CA VAL A 127 10.22 -0.38 -0.17
C VAL A 127 11.46 -1.24 -0.10
N THR A 128 11.73 -2.02 -1.14
CA THR A 128 12.91 -2.90 -1.27
C THR A 128 13.33 -3.00 -2.73
N ALA A 129 14.46 -3.66 -3.00
CA ALA A 129 14.90 -3.94 -4.37
C ALA A 129 14.03 -5.01 -5.04
N GLY A 130 13.78 -4.83 -6.33
CA GLY A 130 12.96 -5.76 -7.09
C GLY A 130 12.76 -5.34 -8.54
N THR A 131 11.79 -5.97 -9.19
CA THR A 131 11.39 -5.65 -10.56
C THR A 131 9.92 -5.25 -10.58
N ILE A 132 9.57 -4.15 -11.22
CA ILE A 132 8.18 -3.80 -11.50
C ILE A 132 7.65 -4.78 -12.53
N VAL A 133 6.74 -5.65 -12.13
CA VAL A 133 6.25 -6.75 -12.99
C VAL A 133 4.88 -6.47 -13.58
N ARG A 134 4.18 -5.47 -13.05
CA ARG A 134 2.85 -5.08 -13.48
C ARG A 134 2.58 -3.61 -13.14
N GLU A 135 1.70 -3.02 -13.92
CA GLU A 135 1.06 -1.73 -13.69
C GLU A 135 -0.45 -1.92 -13.81
N GLY A 136 -1.18 -1.34 -12.88
CA GLY A 136 -2.64 -1.43 -12.80
C GLY A 136 -3.15 -2.67 -12.08
N LEU A 137 -4.01 -2.43 -11.09
CA LEU A 137 -4.75 -3.45 -10.34
C LEU A 137 -6.22 -3.04 -10.26
N GLU A 138 -7.11 -4.04 -10.38
CA GLU A 138 -8.54 -3.82 -10.21
C GLU A 138 -8.84 -3.26 -8.82
N GLY A 139 -9.65 -2.21 -8.77
CA GLY A 139 -9.94 -1.49 -7.53
C GLY A 139 -8.88 -0.46 -7.11
N PHE A 140 -7.60 -0.63 -7.46
CA PHE A 140 -6.50 0.24 -7.04
C PHE A 140 -6.06 1.27 -8.08
N GLY A 141 -6.66 1.24 -9.26
CA GLY A 141 -6.34 2.16 -10.34
C GLY A 141 -5.35 1.61 -11.37
N ARG A 142 -5.33 2.26 -12.52
CA ARG A 142 -4.58 1.82 -13.71
C ARG A 142 -3.06 1.99 -13.57
N TRP A 143 -2.61 2.77 -12.61
CA TRP A 143 -1.21 3.12 -12.39
C TRP A 143 -0.60 2.40 -11.17
N ALA A 144 -1.37 1.52 -10.50
CA ALA A 144 -0.88 0.80 -9.32
C ALA A 144 0.28 -0.13 -9.68
N PRO A 145 1.54 0.19 -9.32
CA PRO A 145 2.67 -0.67 -9.64
C PRO A 145 2.71 -1.88 -8.72
N VAL A 146 3.16 -3.02 -9.26
CA VAL A 146 3.43 -4.23 -8.51
C VAL A 146 4.92 -4.57 -8.61
N LEU A 147 5.57 -4.61 -7.47
CA LEU A 147 6.98 -4.93 -7.30
C LEU A 147 7.14 -6.40 -6.94
N ARG A 148 7.86 -7.19 -7.75
CA ARG A 148 8.35 -8.51 -7.35
C ARG A 148 9.67 -8.34 -6.61
N VAL A 149 9.71 -8.78 -5.36
CA VAL A 149 10.88 -8.68 -4.50
C VAL A 149 12.00 -9.61 -4.97
N GLU A 150 13.23 -9.10 -5.08
CA GLU A 150 14.39 -9.87 -5.55
C GLU A 150 15.18 -10.54 -4.43
N SER A 151 15.10 -10.05 -3.19
CA SER A 151 15.88 -10.59 -2.08
C SER A 151 15.32 -10.18 -0.71
N GLY A 152 15.72 -10.88 0.33
CA GLY A 152 15.35 -10.55 1.71
C GLY A 152 14.15 -11.33 2.22
N PRO A 153 13.49 -10.87 3.30
CA PRO A 153 12.41 -11.61 3.97
C PRO A 153 11.22 -11.94 3.07
N TYR A 154 11.00 -11.12 2.05
CA TYR A 154 9.86 -11.23 1.13
C TYR A 154 10.29 -11.65 -0.28
N GLU A 155 11.44 -12.30 -0.43
CA GLU A 155 11.93 -12.75 -1.72
C GLU A 155 10.87 -13.54 -2.50
N HIS A 156 10.68 -13.20 -3.79
CA HIS A 156 9.69 -13.74 -4.71
C HIS A 156 8.23 -13.38 -4.44
N ARG A 157 7.90 -12.65 -3.38
CA ARG A 157 6.56 -12.11 -3.13
C ARG A 157 6.33 -10.83 -3.93
N PHE A 158 5.07 -10.47 -4.11
CA PHE A 158 4.65 -9.25 -4.81
C PHE A 158 4.15 -8.22 -3.80
N ILE A 159 4.62 -6.99 -3.96
CA ILE A 159 4.17 -5.83 -3.17
C ILE A 159 3.45 -4.88 -4.12
N TYR A 160 2.21 -4.51 -3.80
CA TYR A 160 1.46 -3.55 -4.59
C TYR A 160 1.41 -2.18 -3.93
N TYR A 161 1.31 -1.16 -4.78
CA TYR A 161 1.17 0.25 -4.41
C TYR A 161 -0.12 0.74 -5.04
N GLY A 162 -1.21 0.68 -4.25
CA GLY A 162 -2.55 1.03 -4.69
C GLY A 162 -2.77 2.53 -4.74
N HIS A 163 -3.73 2.95 -5.58
CA HIS A 163 -4.18 4.32 -5.75
C HIS A 163 -3.08 5.28 -6.24
N ALA A 164 -2.05 4.74 -6.89
CA ALA A 164 -0.98 5.51 -7.49
C ALA A 164 -1.49 6.45 -8.60
N GLY A 165 -0.78 7.55 -8.77
CA GLY A 165 -0.81 8.43 -9.93
C GLY A 165 0.02 7.86 -11.08
N PRO A 166 0.44 8.69 -12.05
CA PRO A 166 1.27 8.22 -13.14
C PRO A 166 2.54 7.55 -12.64
N ASP A 167 2.88 6.41 -13.25
CA ASP A 167 4.12 5.70 -12.99
C ASP A 167 5.33 6.53 -13.41
N LEU A 168 6.38 6.45 -12.62
CA LEU A 168 7.67 7.06 -12.89
C LEU A 168 8.63 6.08 -13.58
N VAL A 169 8.32 4.79 -13.54
CA VAL A 169 9.13 3.72 -14.12
C VAL A 169 8.23 2.69 -14.81
N PRO A 170 8.59 2.22 -16.03
CA PRO A 170 7.77 1.25 -16.75
C PRO A 170 7.90 -0.18 -16.16
N VAL A 171 6.92 -1.03 -16.51
CA VAL A 171 6.98 -2.48 -16.27
C VAL A 171 8.27 -3.07 -16.86
N GLY A 172 8.91 -3.99 -16.14
CA GLY A 172 10.20 -4.59 -16.46
C GLY A 172 11.39 -3.85 -15.84
N THR A 173 11.18 -2.66 -15.24
CA THR A 173 12.27 -1.91 -14.60
C THR A 173 12.73 -2.59 -13.33
N LYS A 174 14.04 -2.80 -13.20
CA LYS A 174 14.68 -3.15 -11.94
C LYS A 174 14.86 -1.89 -11.12
N VAL A 175 14.36 -1.91 -9.89
CA VAL A 175 14.41 -0.78 -8.97
C VAL A 175 15.21 -1.13 -7.72
N SER A 176 15.90 -0.12 -7.20
CA SER A 176 16.58 -0.20 -5.91
C SER A 176 15.63 0.24 -4.79
N ALA A 177 15.87 -0.22 -3.59
CA ALA A 177 15.15 0.25 -2.40
C ALA A 177 15.24 1.78 -2.26
N GLY A 178 14.11 2.43 -2.08
CA GLY A 178 13.98 3.89 -1.99
C GLY A 178 14.02 4.63 -3.32
N GLN A 179 14.04 3.92 -4.45
CA GLN A 179 13.88 4.54 -5.76
C GLN A 179 12.44 5.00 -5.95
N PRO A 180 12.18 6.21 -6.48
CA PRO A 180 10.85 6.65 -6.90
C PRO A 180 10.27 5.70 -7.97
N ILE A 181 9.02 5.28 -7.78
CA ILE A 181 8.33 4.36 -8.70
C ILE A 181 7.01 4.90 -9.23
N ALA A 182 6.31 5.71 -8.43
CA ALA A 182 5.06 6.36 -8.80
C ALA A 182 4.85 7.61 -7.93
N ASP A 183 3.82 8.38 -8.25
CA ASP A 183 3.28 9.41 -7.38
C ASP A 183 2.00 8.88 -6.71
N VAL A 184 1.65 9.36 -5.52
CA VAL A 184 0.31 9.14 -4.94
C VAL A 184 -0.72 9.81 -5.85
N GLY A 185 -1.76 9.09 -6.24
CA GLY A 185 -2.80 9.60 -7.13
C GLY A 185 -3.56 10.77 -6.55
N CYS A 186 -3.86 11.77 -7.38
CA CYS A 186 -4.68 12.92 -7.00
C CYS A 186 -6.15 12.67 -7.30
N GLY A 187 -7.01 13.07 -6.37
CA GLY A 187 -8.46 12.85 -6.49
C GLY A 187 -8.86 11.41 -6.18
N GLN A 188 -9.86 10.92 -6.89
CA GLN A 188 -10.34 9.54 -6.76
C GLN A 188 -9.60 8.65 -7.77
N VAL A 189 -8.85 7.67 -7.28
CA VAL A 189 -8.16 6.68 -8.10
C VAL A 189 -8.64 5.28 -7.70
N GLY A 190 -9.20 4.53 -8.64
CA GLY A 190 -9.85 3.27 -8.33
C GLY A 190 -11.02 3.45 -7.37
N ILE A 191 -11.07 2.67 -6.31
CA ILE A 191 -12.12 2.74 -5.27
C ILE A 191 -11.79 3.70 -4.13
N SER A 192 -10.64 4.43 -4.19
CA SER A 192 -10.26 5.37 -3.14
C SER A 192 -11.22 6.54 -3.03
N SER A 193 -11.41 7.06 -1.82
CA SER A 193 -12.22 8.26 -1.55
C SER A 193 -11.38 9.55 -1.47
N ALA A 194 -10.06 9.43 -1.28
CA ALA A 194 -9.12 10.54 -1.12
C ALA A 194 -7.69 10.10 -1.49
N PRO A 195 -6.76 11.04 -1.78
CA PRO A 195 -5.38 10.72 -2.07
C PRO A 195 -4.69 9.96 -0.92
N HIS A 196 -4.22 8.76 -1.19
CA HIS A 196 -3.42 7.95 -0.28
C HIS A 196 -2.67 6.86 -1.05
N LEU A 197 -1.63 6.30 -0.45
CA LEU A 197 -1.04 5.03 -0.83
C LEU A 197 -1.74 3.93 -0.04
N GLU A 198 -2.25 2.92 -0.69
CA GLU A 198 -2.51 1.63 -0.07
C GLU A 198 -1.39 0.67 -0.45
N ILE A 199 -0.66 0.14 0.54
CA ILE A 199 0.44 -0.79 0.30
C ILE A 199 0.15 -2.13 0.97
N GLY A 200 0.30 -3.21 0.20
CA GLY A 200 0.12 -4.57 0.68
C GLY A 200 1.08 -5.54 0.02
N ILE A 201 1.14 -6.75 0.53
CA ILE A 201 1.99 -7.81 0.04
C ILE A 201 1.17 -9.07 -0.17
N ASP A 202 1.27 -9.70 -1.35
CA ASP A 202 0.59 -10.97 -1.61
C ASP A 202 1.08 -12.06 -0.66
N PRO A 203 0.21 -13.01 -0.26
CA PRO A 203 0.60 -14.16 0.52
C PRO A 203 1.71 -14.96 -0.15
N ALA A 204 2.49 -15.69 0.66
CA ALA A 204 3.53 -16.55 0.14
C ALA A 204 2.95 -17.61 -0.81
N GLY A 205 3.63 -17.85 -1.93
CA GLY A 205 3.22 -18.84 -2.94
C GLY A 205 2.27 -18.29 -4.01
N VAL A 206 1.85 -17.05 -3.95
CA VAL A 206 1.14 -16.39 -5.06
C VAL A 206 2.08 -16.26 -6.24
N THR A 207 1.66 -16.74 -7.41
CA THR A 207 2.44 -16.70 -8.65
C THR A 207 1.90 -15.67 -9.65
N ASN A 208 0.66 -15.21 -9.44
CA ASN A 208 0.00 -14.23 -10.30
C ASN A 208 -0.34 -12.97 -9.50
N PRO A 209 0.34 -11.84 -9.72
CA PRO A 209 0.11 -10.59 -9.00
C PRO A 209 -1.18 -9.86 -9.42
N LEU A 210 -2.14 -10.55 -10.05
CA LEU A 210 -3.43 -10.01 -10.48
C LEU A 210 -4.45 -9.94 -9.33
N PHE A 211 -4.27 -10.74 -8.29
CA PHE A 211 -5.21 -10.86 -7.22
C PHE A 211 -4.71 -10.10 -6.00
N MET A 212 -5.58 -9.32 -5.42
CA MET A 212 -5.35 -8.67 -4.14
C MET A 212 -5.38 -9.72 -3.02
N PRO A 213 -4.60 -9.56 -1.97
CA PRO A 213 -4.77 -10.36 -0.76
C PRO A 213 -6.19 -10.19 -0.21
N SER A 214 -6.71 -11.19 0.47
CA SER A 214 -7.97 -11.07 1.21
C SER A 214 -7.87 -9.92 2.21
N LEU A 215 -8.99 -9.26 2.45
CA LEU A 215 -9.05 -8.11 3.36
C LEU A 215 -8.40 -8.44 4.72
N GLY A 216 -7.38 -7.67 5.07
CA GLY A 216 -6.63 -7.83 6.31
C GLY A 216 -5.62 -8.98 6.35
N GLU A 217 -5.48 -9.78 5.30
CA GLU A 217 -4.62 -10.98 5.30
C GLU A 217 -3.15 -10.65 5.58
N THR A 218 -2.61 -9.59 4.97
CA THR A 218 -1.21 -9.18 5.14
C THR A 218 -1.06 -7.81 5.80
N SER A 219 -2.12 -7.10 6.10
CA SER A 219 -2.08 -5.72 6.56
C SER A 219 -1.33 -5.54 7.89
N HIS A 220 -1.44 -6.50 8.82
CA HIS A 220 -0.70 -6.45 10.08
C HIS A 220 0.81 -6.64 9.90
N GLU A 221 1.24 -7.53 8.99
CA GLU A 221 2.64 -7.74 8.63
C GLU A 221 3.22 -6.47 8.02
N VAL A 222 2.55 -5.93 7.02
CA VAL A 222 2.92 -4.68 6.35
C VAL A 222 2.97 -3.50 7.33
N MET A 223 1.97 -3.36 8.21
CA MET A 223 1.96 -2.30 9.23
C MET A 223 3.18 -2.37 10.15
N ALA A 224 3.58 -3.57 10.59
CA ALA A 224 4.75 -3.74 11.44
C ALA A 224 6.03 -3.21 10.74
N ASP A 225 6.24 -3.57 9.48
CA ASP A 225 7.40 -3.16 8.70
C ASP A 225 7.39 -1.66 8.37
N LEU A 226 6.22 -1.10 8.06
CA LEU A 226 6.03 0.33 7.85
C LEU A 226 6.38 1.14 9.11
N ILE A 227 5.99 0.68 10.29
CA ILE A 227 6.32 1.34 11.56
C ILE A 227 7.83 1.37 11.78
N VAL A 228 8.53 0.27 11.50
CA VAL A 228 9.99 0.17 11.66
C VAL A 228 10.70 1.07 10.64
N SER A 229 10.28 1.04 9.36
CA SER A 229 10.86 1.85 8.30
C SER A 229 10.58 3.35 8.50
N GLN A 230 9.39 3.74 8.96
CA GLN A 230 9.08 5.13 9.30
C GLN A 230 9.97 5.66 10.41
N ARG A 231 10.21 4.88 11.47
CA ARG A 231 11.12 5.28 12.56
C ARG A 231 12.55 5.51 12.06
N ALA A 232 13.04 4.64 11.18
CA ALA A 232 14.34 4.79 10.55
C ALA A 232 14.41 6.09 9.71
N ALA A 233 13.38 6.36 8.89
CA ALA A 233 13.27 7.58 8.09
C ALA A 233 13.24 8.84 8.97
N ILE A 234 12.42 8.86 10.03
CA ILE A 234 12.35 10.00 10.98
C ILE A 234 13.72 10.27 11.60
N THR A 235 14.41 9.22 12.05
CA THR A 235 15.74 9.34 12.67
C THR A 235 16.74 9.94 11.69
N ALA A 236 16.78 9.46 10.46
CA ALA A 236 17.67 9.95 9.42
C ALA A 236 17.39 11.43 9.07
N VAL A 237 16.11 11.80 8.92
CA VAL A 237 15.71 13.19 8.63
C VAL A 237 16.13 14.13 9.78
N LYS A 238 15.92 13.73 11.04
CA LYS A 238 16.35 14.50 12.21
C LYS A 238 17.87 14.67 12.24
N ALA A 239 18.64 13.61 11.97
CA ALA A 239 20.10 13.66 11.94
C ALA A 239 20.62 14.60 10.84
N ARG A 240 20.06 14.51 9.61
CA ARG A 240 20.41 15.42 8.51
C ARG A 240 20.12 16.88 8.84
N ARG A 241 18.96 17.18 9.45
CA ARG A 241 18.60 18.54 9.88
C ARG A 241 19.56 19.07 10.95
N ALA A 242 19.96 18.24 11.91
CA ALA A 242 20.92 18.61 12.94
C ALA A 242 22.32 18.89 12.36
N ALA A 243 22.79 18.07 11.41
CA ALA A 243 24.04 18.28 10.70
C ALA A 243 24.04 19.58 9.89
N ALA A 244 22.96 19.84 9.14
CA ALA A 244 22.82 21.08 8.37
C ALA A 244 22.88 22.33 9.26
N LYS A 245 22.19 22.30 10.43
CA LYS A 245 22.24 23.41 11.41
C LYS A 245 23.67 23.65 11.93
N LYS A 246 24.46 22.61 12.19
CA LYS A 246 25.84 22.73 12.64
C LYS A 246 26.73 23.37 11.57
N ILE A 247 26.58 22.99 10.30
CA ILE A 247 27.34 23.57 9.17
C ILE A 247 27.04 25.05 9.05
N VAL A 248 25.77 25.47 9.07
CA VAL A 248 25.36 26.87 9.00
C VAL A 248 25.92 27.66 10.18
N ALA A 249 25.85 27.14 11.40
CA ALA A 249 26.38 27.81 12.59
C ALA A 249 27.89 28.00 12.52
N HIS A 250 28.63 27.00 12.02
CA HIS A 250 30.09 27.08 11.86
C HIS A 250 30.48 28.10 10.79
N GLY A 251 29.79 28.10 9.64
CA GLY A 251 30.01 29.08 8.58
C GLY A 251 29.80 30.52 9.04
N ILE A 252 28.74 30.78 9.81
CA ILE A 252 28.48 32.15 10.37
C ILE A 252 29.57 32.57 11.35
N SER A 253 30.11 31.65 12.15
CA SER A 253 31.20 31.96 13.10
C SER A 253 32.51 32.38 12.40
N GLN A 254 32.83 31.74 11.28
CA GLN A 254 34.05 32.05 10.52
C GLN A 254 34.00 33.40 9.76
N HIS A 255 32.80 33.90 9.43
CA HIS A 255 32.65 35.22 8.77
C HIS A 255 32.58 36.40 9.76
N ARG A 256 32.58 36.15 11.06
CA ARG A 256 32.57 37.18 12.11
C ARG A 256 33.92 37.37 12.79
N ALA A 257 34.92 36.57 12.49
CA ALA A 257 36.30 36.69 12.95
C ALA A 257 37.17 37.33 11.87
#